data_24163dc4b5a6874eeb0f3ae042de0ae4
#
_entry.id   24163dc4b5a6874eeb0f3ae042de0ae4
#
_cell.length_a   1.000
_cell.length_b   1.000
_cell.length_c   1.000
_cell.angle_alpha   90.00
_cell.angle_beta   90.00
_cell.angle_gamma   90.00
#
_symmetry.space_group_name_H-M   'P 1'
#
loop_
_entity.id
_entity.type
_entity.pdbx_description
1 polymer ?
#
loop_
_entity_poly.entity_id
_entity_poly.type
_entity_poly.pdbx_seq_one_letter_code
_entity_poly.pdbx_strand_id
1 'polypeptide(L)'
;RNKIKTSNGEIWLSVPVESKGHFYKNVSDILIVQDKWVKKHLKSIELNYKKTNFFNDYFDELEFILINASKGSLGPLNLKLLEYFMRCLDIKTPIVKASDYSFKGEGSELVLDMCIQLGADVYIFGEQGKNYANTDAFNKKNIMVEFQKYIHPTYKQIGKPFLPFMSIIDLLFNEGQDSYKILMSNNMG
;
A
#
# COMPACT_ATOMS: atom_id res chain seq x y z
N ARG A 1 3.43 7.14 4.95
CA ARG A 1 4.35 6.53 5.91
C ARG A 1 4.13 5.03 6.02
N ASN A 2 5.18 4.28 6.29
CA ASN A 2 5.10 2.86 6.61
C ASN A 2 6.20 2.48 7.61
N LYS A 3 6.13 1.27 8.18
CA LYS A 3 7.07 0.80 9.19
C LYS A 3 8.07 -0.17 8.60
N ILE A 4 9.30 -0.12 9.07
CA ILE A 4 10.32 -1.14 8.85
C ILE A 4 10.84 -1.69 10.17
N LYS A 5 11.33 -2.93 10.15
CA LYS A 5 11.96 -3.56 11.30
C LYS A 5 13.42 -3.13 11.43
N THR A 6 13.86 -2.92 12.66
CA THR A 6 15.25 -2.66 13.01
C THR A 6 15.68 -3.57 14.16
N SER A 7 16.96 -3.54 14.52
CA SER A 7 17.47 -4.24 15.73
C SER A 7 16.81 -3.79 17.03
N ASN A 8 16.29 -2.57 17.08
CA ASN A 8 15.71 -1.97 18.28
C ASN A 8 14.16 -1.86 18.22
N GLY A 9 13.53 -2.63 17.35
CA GLY A 9 12.08 -2.59 17.15
C GLY A 9 11.69 -2.00 15.79
N GLU A 10 10.54 -1.36 15.71
CA GLU A 10 10.04 -0.75 14.47
C GLU A 10 10.38 0.73 14.38
N ILE A 11 10.59 1.22 13.16
CA ILE A 11 10.67 2.64 12.87
C ILE A 11 9.76 3.04 11.72
N TRP A 12 9.26 4.29 11.77
CA TRP A 12 8.46 4.86 10.70
C TRP A 12 9.32 5.52 9.64
N LEU A 13 9.08 5.16 8.39
CA LEU A 13 9.54 5.88 7.21
C LEU A 13 8.43 6.81 6.73
N SER A 14 8.61 8.12 6.89
CA SER A 14 7.58 9.12 6.55
C SER A 14 8.08 10.05 5.45
N VAL A 15 7.33 10.14 4.36
CA VAL A 15 7.56 11.13 3.31
C VAL A 15 7.04 12.48 3.79
N PRO A 16 7.86 13.53 3.86
CA PRO A 16 7.41 14.85 4.27
C PRO A 16 6.61 15.52 3.16
N VAL A 17 5.44 16.02 3.51
CA VAL A 17 4.53 16.69 2.57
C VAL A 17 4.13 18.08 3.07
N GLU A 18 3.64 18.93 2.19
CA GLU A 18 3.04 20.20 2.57
C GLU A 18 1.92 19.97 3.59
N SER A 19 1.99 20.70 4.72
CA SER A 19 0.95 20.62 5.75
C SER A 19 -0.14 21.68 5.58
N LYS A 20 0.17 22.82 4.95
CA LYS A 20 -0.78 23.94 4.81
C LYS A 20 -1.83 23.63 3.74
N GLY A 21 -3.11 23.57 4.14
CA GLY A 21 -4.25 23.39 3.22
C GLY A 21 -4.38 22.01 2.58
N HIS A 22 -3.60 21.02 3.02
CA HIS A 22 -3.61 19.68 2.41
C HIS A 22 -4.94 18.92 2.55
N PHE A 23 -5.77 19.24 3.56
CA PHE A 23 -7.08 18.63 3.74
C PHE A 23 -8.07 18.91 2.60
N TYR A 24 -7.84 19.97 1.82
CA TYR A 24 -8.68 20.38 0.70
C TYR A 24 -8.08 20.02 -0.65
N LYS A 25 -6.93 19.34 -0.68
CA LYS A 25 -6.24 18.94 -1.91
C LYS A 25 -6.47 17.46 -2.20
N ASN A 26 -6.53 17.12 -3.47
CA ASN A 26 -6.41 15.71 -3.87
C ASN A 26 -5.02 15.18 -3.53
N VAL A 27 -4.92 13.89 -3.26
CA VAL A 27 -3.63 13.23 -2.96
C VAL A 27 -2.62 13.43 -4.11
N SER A 28 -3.10 13.50 -5.35
CA SER A 28 -2.30 13.81 -6.55
C SER A 28 -1.57 15.15 -6.47
N ASP A 29 -2.16 16.12 -5.75
CA ASP A 29 -1.71 17.52 -5.73
C ASP A 29 -0.89 17.86 -4.48
N ILE A 30 -0.78 16.92 -3.54
CA ILE A 30 0.01 17.08 -2.31
C ILE A 30 1.49 16.99 -2.66
N LEU A 31 2.21 18.10 -2.48
CA LEU A 31 3.64 18.17 -2.81
C LEU A 31 4.51 17.57 -1.72
N ILE A 32 5.56 16.89 -2.15
CA ILE A 32 6.66 16.45 -1.29
C ILE A 32 7.62 17.63 -1.10
N VAL A 33 7.89 17.98 0.18
CA VAL A 33 8.56 19.29 0.49
C VAL A 33 10.05 19.22 0.75
N GLN A 34 10.64 18.03 0.84
CA GLN A 34 12.08 17.88 1.11
C GLN A 34 12.63 16.68 0.36
N ASP A 35 13.82 16.81 -0.20
CA ASP A 35 14.54 15.73 -0.89
C ASP A 35 15.39 14.85 0.05
N LYS A 36 15.80 15.38 1.21
CA LYS A 36 16.66 14.69 2.19
C LYS A 36 16.05 13.41 2.78
N TRP A 37 14.74 13.27 2.72
CA TRP A 37 14.03 12.08 3.23
C TRP A 37 14.42 10.82 2.46
N VAL A 38 14.60 10.91 1.14
CA VAL A 38 14.98 9.77 0.30
C VAL A 38 16.27 9.15 0.81
N LYS A 39 17.32 9.95 0.95
CA LYS A 39 18.61 9.48 1.46
C LYS A 39 18.49 8.83 2.84
N LYS A 40 17.65 9.38 3.72
CA LYS A 40 17.41 8.83 5.06
C LYS A 40 16.68 7.49 4.97
N HIS A 41 15.65 7.37 4.13
CA HIS A 41 14.89 6.14 3.94
C HIS A 41 15.77 5.04 3.37
N LEU A 42 16.48 5.32 2.26
CA LEU A 42 17.37 4.35 1.62
C LEU A 42 18.45 3.86 2.59
N LYS A 43 19.10 4.77 3.31
CA LYS A 43 20.10 4.39 4.33
C LYS A 43 19.49 3.55 5.44
N SER A 44 18.28 3.86 5.90
CA SER A 44 17.59 3.07 6.93
C SER A 44 17.22 1.69 6.43
N ILE A 45 16.74 1.58 5.19
CA ILE A 45 16.40 0.31 4.56
C ILE A 45 17.67 -0.53 4.38
N GLU A 46 18.71 0.04 3.78
CA GLU A 46 19.98 -0.66 3.56
C GLU A 46 20.57 -1.18 4.88
N LEU A 47 20.65 -0.32 5.90
CA LEU A 47 21.23 -0.67 7.19
C LEU A 47 20.54 -1.88 7.83
N ASN A 48 19.22 -1.99 7.70
CA ASN A 48 18.44 -3.02 8.38
C ASN A 48 18.19 -4.27 7.54
N TYR A 49 18.25 -4.18 6.19
CA TYR A 49 17.89 -5.29 5.31
C TYR A 49 18.99 -5.79 4.38
N LYS A 50 20.14 -5.11 4.25
CA LYS A 50 21.23 -5.51 3.35
C LYS A 50 21.71 -6.95 3.54
N LYS A 51 21.52 -7.55 4.72
CA LYS A 51 21.92 -8.91 5.05
C LYS A 51 20.81 -9.96 4.83
N THR A 52 19.63 -9.53 4.36
CA THR A 52 18.56 -10.48 4.00
C THR A 52 18.85 -11.14 2.66
N ASN A 53 18.26 -12.32 2.43
CA ASN A 53 18.62 -13.15 1.28
C ASN A 53 18.26 -12.52 -0.07
N PHE A 54 17.19 -11.72 -0.11
CA PHE A 54 16.61 -11.17 -1.34
C PHE A 54 16.71 -9.63 -1.43
N PHE A 55 17.54 -9.00 -0.62
CA PHE A 55 17.71 -7.55 -0.62
C PHE A 55 18.07 -7.02 -2.02
N ASN A 56 19.08 -7.62 -2.64
CA ASN A 56 19.59 -7.17 -3.94
C ASN A 56 18.58 -7.36 -5.08
N ASP A 57 17.65 -8.30 -4.95
CA ASP A 57 16.65 -8.58 -5.99
C ASP A 57 15.60 -7.45 -6.11
N TYR A 58 15.42 -6.65 -5.05
CA TYR A 58 14.36 -5.65 -4.98
C TYR A 58 14.83 -4.24 -4.65
N PHE A 59 16.04 -4.07 -4.11
CA PHE A 59 16.46 -2.77 -3.59
C PHE A 59 16.75 -1.75 -4.68
N ASP A 60 17.44 -2.11 -5.74
CA ASP A 60 17.90 -1.18 -6.77
C ASP A 60 16.73 -0.47 -7.47
N GLU A 61 15.68 -1.21 -7.79
CA GLU A 61 14.48 -0.60 -8.40
C GLU A 61 13.69 0.26 -7.40
N LEU A 62 13.58 -0.16 -6.14
CA LEU A 62 12.99 0.65 -5.07
C LEU A 62 13.75 1.97 -4.89
N GLU A 63 15.08 1.92 -4.86
CA GLU A 63 15.96 3.08 -4.80
C GLU A 63 15.71 4.02 -5.97
N PHE A 64 15.68 3.50 -7.20
CA PHE A 64 15.40 4.27 -8.42
C PHE A 64 14.06 4.99 -8.34
N ILE A 65 12.99 4.29 -7.90
CA ILE A 65 11.66 4.89 -7.74
C ILE A 65 11.68 6.04 -6.72
N LEU A 66 12.30 5.83 -5.56
CA LEU A 66 12.34 6.82 -4.48
C LEU A 66 13.18 8.05 -4.87
N ILE A 67 14.31 7.88 -5.55
CA ILE A 67 15.15 8.98 -6.02
C ILE A 67 14.41 9.84 -7.05
N ASN A 68 13.77 9.21 -8.03
CA ASN A 68 13.06 9.92 -9.11
C ASN A 68 11.77 10.61 -8.64
N ALA A 69 11.19 10.15 -7.54
CA ALA A 69 9.99 10.75 -6.96
C ALA A 69 10.28 11.77 -5.85
N SER A 70 11.55 12.07 -5.57
CA SER A 70 11.97 12.95 -4.47
C SER A 70 11.46 14.39 -4.61
N LYS A 71 11.17 14.82 -5.82
CA LYS A 71 10.64 16.15 -6.16
C LYS A 71 9.35 15.95 -6.96
N GLY A 72 8.22 15.93 -6.28
CA GLY A 72 6.96 15.69 -6.97
C GLY A 72 5.79 15.67 -6.02
N SER A 73 4.71 15.06 -6.45
CA SER A 73 3.49 14.87 -5.65
C SER A 73 3.43 13.49 -5.03
N LEU A 74 2.74 13.38 -3.91
CA LEU A 74 2.59 12.14 -3.16
C LEU A 74 1.81 11.07 -3.95
N GLY A 75 0.78 11.45 -4.69
CA GLY A 75 -0.04 10.52 -5.47
C GLY A 75 0.76 9.71 -6.49
N PRO A 76 1.51 10.36 -7.40
CA PRO A 76 2.36 9.64 -8.36
C PRO A 76 3.42 8.74 -7.72
N LEU A 77 4.01 9.14 -6.58
CA LEU A 77 4.92 8.27 -5.83
C LEU A 77 4.20 7.02 -5.32
N ASN A 78 3.04 7.20 -4.70
CA ASN A 78 2.26 6.07 -4.17
C ASN A 78 1.84 5.10 -5.29
N LEU A 79 1.41 5.62 -6.44
CA LEU A 79 1.04 4.79 -7.59
C LEU A 79 2.23 3.97 -8.10
N LYS A 80 3.39 4.59 -8.30
CA LYS A 80 4.61 3.89 -8.73
C LYS A 80 5.04 2.81 -7.74
N LEU A 81 4.96 3.08 -6.45
CA LEU A 81 5.27 2.07 -5.42
C LEU A 81 4.24 0.93 -5.42
N LEU A 82 2.95 1.23 -5.59
CA LEU A 82 1.90 0.22 -5.72
C LEU A 82 2.14 -0.70 -6.93
N GLU A 83 2.36 -0.12 -8.11
CA GLU A 83 2.68 -0.85 -9.35
C GLU A 83 3.93 -1.72 -9.19
N TYR A 84 4.97 -1.18 -8.57
CA TYR A 84 6.19 -1.90 -8.27
C TYR A 84 5.94 -3.11 -7.37
N PHE A 85 5.26 -2.94 -6.24
CA PHE A 85 5.01 -4.03 -5.31
C PHE A 85 4.03 -5.07 -5.86
N MET A 86 3.03 -4.67 -6.63
CA MET A 86 2.15 -5.62 -7.33
C MET A 86 2.95 -6.49 -8.29
N ARG A 87 3.89 -5.91 -9.05
CA ARG A 87 4.76 -6.65 -9.94
C ARG A 87 5.69 -7.60 -9.16
N CYS A 88 6.31 -7.15 -8.06
CA CYS A 88 7.15 -8.00 -7.21
C CYS A 88 6.38 -9.21 -6.63
N LEU A 89 5.09 -9.05 -6.40
CA LEU A 89 4.18 -10.09 -5.89
C LEU A 89 3.46 -10.88 -7.00
N ASP A 90 3.75 -10.61 -8.28
CA ASP A 90 3.04 -11.18 -9.43
C ASP A 90 1.51 -10.97 -9.41
N ILE A 91 1.04 -9.88 -8.83
CA ILE A 91 -0.39 -9.49 -8.81
C ILE A 91 -0.73 -8.81 -10.12
N LYS A 92 -1.68 -9.38 -10.88
CA LYS A 92 -2.10 -8.91 -12.21
C LYS A 92 -3.39 -8.09 -12.19
N THR A 93 -3.96 -7.82 -11.02
CA THR A 93 -5.20 -7.04 -10.90
C THR A 93 -5.04 -5.66 -11.53
N PRO A 94 -5.93 -5.24 -12.42
CA PRO A 94 -5.87 -3.92 -13.05
C PRO A 94 -6.02 -2.80 -12.01
N ILE A 95 -5.25 -1.74 -12.19
CA ILE A 95 -5.37 -0.51 -11.39
C ILE A 95 -6.13 0.53 -12.20
N VAL A 96 -7.16 1.10 -11.59
CA VAL A 96 -7.94 2.21 -12.14
C VAL A 96 -7.77 3.43 -11.25
N LYS A 97 -7.50 4.59 -11.83
CA LYS A 97 -7.38 5.84 -11.08
C LYS A 97 -8.73 6.52 -10.99
N ALA A 98 -9.15 6.84 -9.78
CA ALA A 98 -10.40 7.57 -9.56
C ALA A 98 -10.44 8.94 -10.28
N SER A 99 -9.27 9.56 -10.50
CA SER A 99 -9.14 10.81 -11.25
C SER A 99 -9.51 10.71 -12.74
N ASP A 100 -9.57 9.50 -13.30
CA ASP A 100 -9.90 9.28 -14.71
C ASP A 100 -11.43 9.17 -14.91
N TYR A 101 -12.21 9.29 -13.84
CA TYR A 101 -13.67 9.16 -13.80
C TYR A 101 -14.32 10.38 -13.13
N SER A 102 -15.63 10.52 -13.32
CA SER A 102 -16.44 11.55 -12.65
C SER A 102 -17.36 10.90 -11.62
N PHE A 103 -16.77 10.29 -10.59
CA PHE A 103 -17.53 9.67 -9.52
C PHE A 103 -18.24 10.70 -8.64
N LYS A 104 -19.41 10.31 -8.09
CA LYS A 104 -20.29 11.18 -7.32
C LYS A 104 -20.55 10.63 -5.92
N GLY A 105 -20.97 11.51 -5.00
CA GLY A 105 -21.29 11.17 -3.63
C GLY A 105 -20.09 11.22 -2.69
N GLU A 106 -20.29 10.81 -1.46
CA GLU A 106 -19.31 10.76 -0.39
C GLU A 106 -19.43 9.45 0.40
N GLY A 107 -18.38 9.02 1.05
CA GLY A 107 -18.36 7.79 1.87
C GLY A 107 -18.88 6.57 1.11
N SER A 108 -19.92 5.91 1.63
CA SER A 108 -20.48 4.70 1.03
C SER A 108 -21.15 4.94 -0.34
N GLU A 109 -21.73 6.14 -0.54
CA GLU A 109 -22.38 6.50 -1.81
C GLU A 109 -21.36 6.65 -2.93
N LEU A 110 -20.21 7.27 -2.65
CA LEU A 110 -19.11 7.38 -3.60
C LEU A 110 -18.61 6.00 -4.04
N VAL A 111 -18.45 5.08 -3.08
CA VAL A 111 -18.02 3.71 -3.37
C VAL A 111 -19.06 2.98 -4.23
N LEU A 112 -20.34 3.16 -3.94
CA LEU A 112 -21.43 2.57 -4.74
C LEU A 112 -21.40 3.11 -6.17
N ASP A 113 -21.23 4.42 -6.35
CA ASP A 113 -21.14 5.04 -7.67
C ASP A 113 -19.93 4.51 -8.46
N MET A 114 -18.77 4.33 -7.81
CA MET A 114 -17.59 3.69 -8.40
C MET A 114 -17.93 2.27 -8.90
N CYS A 115 -18.59 1.47 -8.08
CA CYS A 115 -18.98 0.11 -8.43
C CYS A 115 -19.92 0.08 -9.65
N ILE A 116 -20.90 0.99 -9.69
CA ILE A 116 -21.86 1.08 -10.80
C ILE A 116 -21.14 1.48 -12.11
N GLN A 117 -20.30 2.52 -12.07
CA GLN A 117 -19.59 3.01 -13.25
C GLN A 117 -18.56 2.01 -13.78
N LEU A 118 -17.98 1.20 -12.90
CA LEU A 118 -17.00 0.17 -13.27
C LEU A 118 -17.61 -1.21 -13.52
N GLY A 119 -18.92 -1.37 -13.37
CA GLY A 119 -19.63 -2.63 -13.63
C GLY A 119 -19.26 -3.74 -12.65
N ALA A 120 -19.07 -3.41 -11.37
CA ALA A 120 -18.72 -4.40 -10.36
C ALA A 120 -19.93 -5.21 -9.90
N ASP A 121 -19.77 -6.52 -9.79
CA ASP A 121 -20.77 -7.44 -9.22
C ASP A 121 -20.54 -7.65 -7.71
N VAL A 122 -19.29 -7.50 -7.27
CA VAL A 122 -18.87 -7.67 -5.87
C VAL A 122 -17.97 -6.51 -5.46
N TYR A 123 -18.18 -5.98 -4.26
CA TYR A 123 -17.26 -5.03 -3.65
C TYR A 123 -16.77 -5.51 -2.30
N ILE A 124 -15.45 -5.50 -2.12
CA ILE A 124 -14.81 -5.93 -0.88
C ILE A 124 -14.38 -4.70 -0.09
N PHE A 125 -15.10 -4.41 1.00
CA PHE A 125 -14.66 -3.41 1.96
C PHE A 125 -13.51 -3.93 2.83
N GLY A 126 -12.63 -3.03 3.26
CA GLY A 126 -11.77 -3.32 4.41
C GLY A 126 -12.61 -3.55 5.67
N GLU A 127 -12.04 -4.13 6.71
CA GLU A 127 -12.77 -4.50 7.94
C GLU A 127 -13.55 -3.32 8.56
N GLN A 128 -13.01 -2.12 8.52
CA GLN A 128 -13.66 -0.92 9.04
C GLN A 128 -14.87 -0.47 8.19
N GLY A 129 -15.02 -0.98 7.00
CA GLY A 129 -16.19 -0.72 6.15
C GLY A 129 -17.50 -1.05 6.83
N LYS A 130 -17.51 -2.04 7.75
CA LYS A 130 -18.68 -2.41 8.55
C LYS A 130 -19.30 -1.25 9.33
N ASN A 131 -18.51 -0.22 9.63
CA ASN A 131 -18.96 0.92 10.44
C ASN A 131 -19.69 1.98 9.62
N TYR A 132 -19.59 1.97 8.29
CA TYR A 132 -20.17 3.03 7.46
C TYR A 132 -20.81 2.56 6.14
N ALA A 133 -20.63 1.29 5.76
CA ALA A 133 -21.16 0.76 4.51
C ALA A 133 -22.70 0.66 4.55
N ASN A 134 -23.38 1.25 3.58
CA ASN A 134 -24.80 1.09 3.37
C ASN A 134 -25.05 -0.14 2.45
N THR A 135 -24.96 -1.34 3.03
CA THR A 135 -25.09 -2.60 2.28
C THR A 135 -26.41 -2.74 1.53
N ASP A 136 -27.50 -2.17 2.06
CA ASP A 136 -28.81 -2.20 1.40
C ASP A 136 -28.83 -1.44 0.08
N ALA A 137 -28.07 -0.33 0.00
CA ALA A 137 -27.94 0.43 -1.24
C ALA A 137 -27.20 -0.35 -2.33
N PHE A 138 -26.17 -1.12 -1.97
CA PHE A 138 -25.45 -2.02 -2.89
C PHE A 138 -26.35 -3.17 -3.35
N ASN A 139 -27.05 -3.83 -2.43
CA ASN A 139 -27.97 -4.93 -2.73
C ASN A 139 -29.06 -4.50 -3.73
N LYS A 140 -29.63 -3.29 -3.59
CA LYS A 140 -30.61 -2.72 -4.53
C LYS A 140 -30.05 -2.54 -5.94
N LYS A 141 -28.74 -2.53 -6.10
CA LYS A 141 -28.03 -2.45 -7.40
C LYS A 141 -27.46 -3.79 -7.84
N ASN A 142 -27.82 -4.88 -7.16
CA ASN A 142 -27.31 -6.24 -7.40
C ASN A 142 -25.78 -6.34 -7.23
N ILE A 143 -25.20 -5.54 -6.36
CA ILE A 143 -23.77 -5.59 -6.02
C ILE A 143 -23.63 -6.26 -4.66
N MET A 144 -22.95 -7.40 -4.62
CA MET A 144 -22.64 -8.12 -3.38
C MET A 144 -21.58 -7.35 -2.58
N VAL A 145 -21.76 -7.28 -1.27
CA VAL A 145 -20.78 -6.66 -0.36
C VAL A 145 -20.13 -7.72 0.49
N GLU A 146 -18.80 -7.70 0.48
CA GLU A 146 -17.96 -8.51 1.36
C GLU A 146 -17.09 -7.61 2.24
N PHE A 147 -16.63 -8.15 3.36
CA PHE A 147 -15.72 -7.46 4.28
C PHE A 147 -14.46 -8.28 4.49
N GLN A 148 -13.33 -7.70 4.14
CA GLN A 148 -12.05 -8.35 4.29
C GLN A 148 -11.77 -8.71 5.76
N LYS A 149 -11.32 -9.94 5.98
CA LYS A 149 -10.85 -10.45 7.28
C LYS A 149 -9.40 -10.91 7.14
N TYR A 150 -8.51 -9.96 6.94
CA TYR A 150 -7.11 -10.29 6.74
C TYR A 150 -6.46 -10.79 8.01
N ILE A 151 -5.86 -11.99 7.95
CA ILE A 151 -5.08 -12.59 9.02
C ILE A 151 -3.60 -12.48 8.63
N HIS A 152 -2.85 -11.66 9.37
CA HIS A 152 -1.44 -11.43 9.10
C HIS A 152 -0.63 -12.72 9.27
N PRO A 153 0.11 -13.17 8.26
CA PRO A 153 0.94 -14.38 8.36
C PRO A 153 2.18 -14.12 9.21
N THR A 154 2.71 -15.20 9.76
CA THR A 154 4.05 -15.19 10.35
C THR A 154 5.05 -15.73 9.33
N TYR A 155 6.18 -15.05 9.18
CA TYR A 155 7.26 -15.42 8.28
C TYR A 155 8.63 -15.16 8.91
N LYS A 156 9.68 -15.64 8.29
CA LYS A 156 11.04 -15.44 8.79
C LYS A 156 11.46 -13.99 8.58
N GLN A 157 11.73 -13.28 9.66
CA GLN A 157 12.31 -11.94 9.64
C GLN A 157 13.76 -11.97 10.12
N ILE A 158 14.57 -11.04 9.64
CA ILE A 158 15.90 -10.84 10.19
C ILE A 158 15.80 -10.42 11.66
N GLY A 159 16.51 -11.12 12.54
CA GLY A 159 16.47 -10.86 14.00
C GLY A 159 15.15 -11.27 14.68
N LYS A 160 15.15 -11.20 16.00
CA LYS A 160 14.01 -11.51 16.87
C LYS A 160 13.66 -10.30 17.74
N PRO A 161 12.43 -10.17 18.24
CA PRO A 161 11.23 -10.99 17.95
C PRO A 161 10.63 -10.71 16.57
N PHE A 162 9.63 -11.52 16.16
CA PHE A 162 8.80 -11.23 14.99
C PHE A 162 7.96 -9.97 15.26
N LEU A 163 7.92 -9.05 14.28
CA LEU A 163 7.11 -7.83 14.32
C LEU A 163 6.09 -7.86 13.18
N PRO A 164 4.79 -7.99 13.48
CA PRO A 164 3.76 -8.00 12.44
C PRO A 164 3.51 -6.60 11.86
N PHE A 165 2.82 -6.55 10.72
CA PHE A 165 2.39 -5.31 10.07
C PHE A 165 3.53 -4.36 9.66
N MET A 166 4.67 -4.91 9.30
CA MET A 166 5.74 -4.16 8.65
C MET A 166 5.40 -3.85 7.19
N SER A 167 6.13 -2.93 6.58
CA SER A 167 6.04 -2.68 5.15
C SER A 167 6.25 -3.96 4.35
N ILE A 168 5.63 -4.04 3.17
CA ILE A 168 5.79 -5.19 2.24
C ILE A 168 7.25 -5.46 1.88
N ILE A 169 8.13 -4.46 1.95
CA ILE A 169 9.57 -4.65 1.74
C ILE A 169 10.20 -5.58 2.77
N ASP A 170 9.67 -5.62 4.01
CA ASP A 170 10.16 -6.56 5.03
C ASP A 170 9.91 -8.01 4.59
N LEU A 171 8.74 -8.29 4.05
CA LEU A 171 8.41 -9.62 3.51
C LEU A 171 9.26 -9.94 2.26
N LEU A 172 9.30 -9.03 1.29
CA LEU A 172 10.04 -9.24 0.03
C LEU A 172 11.53 -9.47 0.26
N PHE A 173 12.18 -8.66 1.11
CA PHE A 173 13.61 -8.82 1.37
C PHE A 173 13.96 -10.10 2.13
N ASN A 174 13.05 -10.61 2.97
CA ASN A 174 13.28 -11.83 3.73
C ASN A 174 12.89 -13.11 2.95
N GLU A 175 11.80 -13.11 2.20
CA GLU A 175 11.16 -14.31 1.62
C GLU A 175 11.13 -14.33 0.09
N GLY A 176 11.45 -13.22 -0.56
CA GLY A 176 11.60 -13.15 -2.02
C GLY A 176 10.34 -13.57 -2.77
N GLN A 177 10.48 -14.50 -3.70
CA GLN A 177 9.39 -14.99 -4.56
C GLN A 177 8.28 -15.74 -3.81
N ASP A 178 8.54 -16.21 -2.60
CA ASP A 178 7.53 -16.86 -1.76
C ASP A 178 6.59 -15.83 -1.09
N SER A 179 6.89 -14.54 -1.19
CA SER A 179 6.16 -13.47 -0.51
C SER A 179 4.66 -13.47 -0.79
N TYR A 180 4.24 -13.66 -2.04
CA TYR A 180 2.83 -13.74 -2.39
C TYR A 180 2.12 -14.92 -1.71
N LYS A 181 2.72 -16.11 -1.79
CA LYS A 181 2.18 -17.32 -1.16
C LYS A 181 2.04 -17.17 0.36
N ILE A 182 3.05 -16.56 0.98
CA ILE A 182 3.03 -16.28 2.42
C ILE A 182 1.93 -15.26 2.76
N LEU A 183 1.84 -14.16 2.00
CA LEU A 183 0.82 -13.13 2.18
C LEU A 183 -0.59 -13.71 2.15
N MET A 184 -0.83 -14.68 1.27
CA MET A 184 -2.13 -15.32 1.07
C MET A 184 -2.37 -16.54 1.98
N SER A 185 -1.37 -17.06 2.68
CA SER A 185 -1.43 -18.37 3.38
C SER A 185 -2.58 -18.51 4.37
N ASN A 186 -2.99 -17.44 5.04
CA ASN A 186 -4.10 -17.42 6.00
C ASN A 186 -5.39 -16.79 5.43
N ASN A 187 -5.38 -16.45 4.12
CA ASN A 187 -6.40 -15.60 3.51
C ASN A 187 -6.94 -16.16 2.17
N MET A 188 -6.59 -17.39 1.85
CA MET A 188 -7.18 -18.12 0.73
C MET A 188 -8.47 -18.78 1.21
N GLY A 189 -9.59 -18.20 0.85
CA GLY A 189 -10.94 -18.71 1.07
C GLY A 189 -11.78 -18.55 -0.17
#